data_5c6e8d78d96884a5095fa70bc80820f3
#
_entry.id   5c6e8d78d96884a5095fa70bc80820f3
#
_cell.length_a   1.000
_cell.length_b   1.000
_cell.length_c   1.000
_cell.angle_alpha   90.00
_cell.angle_beta   90.00
_cell.angle_gamma   90.00
#
_symmetry.space_group_name_H-M   'P 1'
#
loop_
_entity.id
_entity.type
_entity.pdbx_description
1 polymer ?
#
loop_
_entity_poly.entity_id
_entity_poly.type
_entity_poly.pdbx_seq_one_letter_code
_entity_poly.pdbx_strand_id
1 'polypeptide(L)'
;MNKKVCSFPILFALLALLIGTCAVVFPASAQAAPTSAGSITVSGTVASSYDAYQIFSANVVDGDSDAKIATDLAWASDTARDAALPVLHSAGMPNSQTTAQEAAEWLNTDSHLTSALSAQLARSLQNSGVVFVALNAGTTAELPCGYWLIVADDDAIAQGEAGTAPVMALVGDSAVTVKPKAATPKVAKHVLEDSTAAWQKAADATVADDLYWRLSATVPAGLTAYDTYTVQFVDTMSAGLDPSKVAASMRMYVAVGADGGFDAVSAGKDGHVGTEPAKGWTDITAQCGVSADGKTFTVRTGDLIATLGGADAFTAGARVVAVYNAPLNSACNHGIAKGNPNEAYLRYPRSPFADQSGDAGFTRTPSDDACAYTWDLALTKRGSDGDKPLAGAVLSIADDRGRTLAADGTWDAEGKATVTTGEDGRVTVSGVDSGKLEVRELKAPKGYTAFEGTRSVTVKAEGLDVD
;
A
#
# COMPACT_ATOMS: atom_id res chain seq x y z
N MET A 1 46.75 4.47 -3.13
CA MET A 1 45.91 3.57 -3.92
C MET A 1 44.50 4.11 -3.85
N ASN A 2 44.09 4.84 -4.91
CA ASN A 2 42.78 5.49 -5.01
C ASN A 2 41.72 4.48 -5.49
N LYS A 3 40.75 4.17 -4.67
CA LYS A 3 39.52 3.48 -5.14
C LYS A 3 38.57 4.53 -5.69
N LYS A 4 38.40 4.52 -7.01
CA LYS A 4 37.34 5.25 -7.71
C LYS A 4 36.00 4.62 -7.35
N VAL A 5 35.13 5.41 -6.71
CA VAL A 5 33.71 5.11 -6.55
C VAL A 5 33.04 5.45 -7.87
N CYS A 6 32.55 4.45 -8.57
CA CYS A 6 31.65 4.65 -9.73
C CYS A 6 30.28 5.05 -9.21
N SER A 7 29.94 6.32 -9.33
CA SER A 7 28.57 6.80 -9.22
C SER A 7 27.85 6.48 -10.54
N PHE A 8 26.86 5.58 -10.48
CA PHE A 8 25.89 5.43 -11.55
C PHE A 8 24.90 6.59 -11.46
N PRO A 9 24.62 7.33 -12.53
CA PRO A 9 23.53 8.28 -12.53
C PRO A 9 22.21 7.52 -12.53
N ILE A 10 21.42 7.75 -11.50
CA ILE A 10 20.01 7.34 -11.45
C ILE A 10 19.31 8.15 -12.53
N LEU A 11 18.92 7.47 -13.59
CA LEU A 11 18.13 8.02 -14.68
C LEU A 11 16.70 8.24 -14.14
N PHE A 12 16.40 9.48 -13.74
CA PHE A 12 15.04 9.92 -13.54
C PHE A 12 14.29 9.69 -14.85
N ALA A 13 13.43 8.68 -14.88
CA ALA A 13 12.45 8.52 -15.93
C ALA A 13 11.43 9.66 -15.77
N LEU A 14 11.72 10.79 -16.39
CA LEU A 14 10.74 11.82 -16.65
C LEU A 14 9.53 11.14 -17.27
N LEU A 15 8.35 11.45 -16.74
CA LEU A 15 7.04 11.07 -17.26
C LEU A 15 6.89 11.67 -18.67
N ALA A 16 7.55 11.06 -19.65
CA ALA A 16 7.34 11.43 -21.03
C ALA A 16 5.97 10.87 -21.43
N LEU A 17 4.96 11.72 -21.33
CA LEU A 17 3.78 11.61 -22.18
C LEU A 17 4.33 11.39 -23.60
N LEU A 18 4.03 10.24 -24.24
CA LEU A 18 4.36 10.02 -25.63
C LEU A 18 3.40 10.90 -26.47
N ILE A 19 3.61 12.20 -26.39
CA ILE A 19 3.19 13.12 -27.42
C ILE A 19 4.29 13.01 -28.47
N GLY A 20 4.05 12.23 -29.52
CA GLY A 20 4.84 12.39 -30.71
C GLY A 20 4.85 13.88 -31.02
N THR A 21 6.01 14.48 -31.20
CA THR A 21 6.12 15.88 -31.59
C THR A 21 5.39 16.06 -32.92
N CYS A 22 4.07 16.38 -32.83
CA CYS A 22 3.29 16.73 -34.00
C CYS A 22 3.65 18.15 -34.38
N ALA A 23 4.41 18.33 -35.44
CA ALA A 23 4.45 19.62 -36.13
C ALA A 23 3.10 19.79 -36.85
N VAL A 24 2.21 20.58 -36.27
CA VAL A 24 0.92 20.88 -36.90
C VAL A 24 1.13 22.07 -37.82
N VAL A 25 1.04 21.86 -39.13
CA VAL A 25 1.07 22.94 -40.14
C VAL A 25 -0.36 23.19 -40.59
N PHE A 26 -0.87 24.40 -40.37
CA PHE A 26 -2.27 24.74 -40.64
C PHE A 26 -2.41 25.63 -41.90
N PRO A 27 -3.05 25.18 -42.98
CA PRO A 27 -3.58 26.06 -44.00
C PRO A 27 -5.03 26.46 -43.69
N ALA A 28 -5.37 27.72 -43.85
CA ALA A 28 -6.71 28.23 -43.60
C ALA A 28 -7.65 27.90 -44.78
N SER A 29 -8.60 26.95 -44.57
CA SER A 29 -9.83 26.89 -45.37
C SER A 29 -10.85 25.91 -44.76
N ALA A 30 -12.11 26.29 -44.69
CA ALA A 30 -13.20 25.45 -44.18
C ALA A 30 -13.56 24.36 -45.21
N GLN A 31 -13.56 23.09 -44.77
CA GLN A 31 -13.93 21.96 -45.60
C GLN A 31 -14.58 20.82 -44.79
N ALA A 32 -15.32 19.96 -45.50
CA ALA A 32 -16.12 18.85 -44.99
C ALA A 32 -15.31 17.84 -44.17
N ALA A 33 -16.00 17.11 -43.28
CA ALA A 33 -15.42 16.10 -42.41
C ALA A 33 -14.54 15.08 -43.17
N PRO A 34 -13.36 14.73 -42.64
CA PRO A 34 -12.47 13.79 -43.29
C PRO A 34 -13.11 12.39 -43.37
N THR A 35 -12.97 11.73 -44.53
CA THR A 35 -13.51 10.38 -44.78
C THR A 35 -12.51 9.27 -44.61
N SER A 36 -11.28 9.58 -44.25
CA SER A 36 -10.22 8.57 -43.99
C SER A 36 -10.35 7.97 -42.60
N ALA A 37 -10.06 6.70 -42.49
CA ALA A 37 -9.96 5.97 -41.21
C ALA A 37 -8.52 5.49 -41.02
N GLY A 38 -8.10 5.42 -39.77
CA GLY A 38 -6.81 4.89 -39.38
C GLY A 38 -6.93 3.84 -38.30
N SER A 39 -5.88 3.09 -38.07
CA SER A 39 -5.90 1.98 -37.13
C SER A 39 -5.27 2.35 -35.78
N ILE A 40 -5.90 1.87 -34.69
CA ILE A 40 -5.44 2.02 -33.33
C ILE A 40 -5.42 0.67 -32.61
N THR A 41 -4.41 0.45 -31.80
CA THR A 41 -4.33 -0.70 -30.88
C THR A 41 -4.00 -0.19 -29.48
N VAL A 42 -4.81 -0.57 -28.49
CA VAL A 42 -4.47 -0.34 -27.08
C VAL A 42 -3.77 -1.58 -26.54
N SER A 43 -2.50 -1.46 -26.16
CA SER A 43 -1.69 -2.57 -25.65
C SER A 43 -1.47 -2.43 -24.15
N GLY A 44 -1.63 -3.51 -23.40
CA GLY A 44 -1.44 -3.54 -21.94
C GLY A 44 -2.43 -4.47 -21.26
N THR A 45 -2.28 -4.63 -19.95
CA THR A 45 -3.07 -5.56 -19.13
C THR A 45 -3.95 -4.84 -18.09
N VAL A 46 -3.96 -3.51 -18.09
CA VAL A 46 -4.66 -2.71 -17.06
C VAL A 46 -6.17 -2.90 -17.15
N ALA A 47 -6.73 -2.80 -18.33
CA ALA A 47 -8.14 -3.03 -18.59
C ALA A 47 -8.31 -3.88 -19.84
N SER A 48 -9.38 -4.66 -19.91
CA SER A 48 -9.72 -5.46 -21.11
C SER A 48 -10.43 -4.64 -22.18
N SER A 49 -11.02 -3.51 -21.80
CA SER A 49 -11.66 -2.56 -22.74
C SER A 49 -11.37 -1.11 -22.38
N TYR A 50 -11.52 -0.25 -23.36
CA TYR A 50 -11.29 1.20 -23.28
C TYR A 50 -12.36 1.92 -24.07
N ASP A 51 -12.77 3.11 -23.62
CA ASP A 51 -13.66 4.01 -24.30
C ASP A 51 -12.86 5.06 -25.07
N ALA A 52 -13.04 5.14 -26.38
CA ALA A 52 -12.42 6.14 -27.22
C ALA A 52 -13.42 7.25 -27.58
N TYR A 53 -13.14 8.47 -27.16
CA TYR A 53 -13.94 9.67 -27.42
C TYR A 53 -13.26 10.53 -28.47
N GLN A 54 -13.90 10.77 -29.61
CA GLN A 54 -13.36 11.70 -30.59
C GLN A 54 -13.63 13.14 -30.16
N ILE A 55 -12.56 13.93 -29.99
CA ILE A 55 -12.66 15.35 -29.65
C ILE A 55 -12.63 16.20 -30.92
N PHE A 56 -11.66 15.94 -31.80
CA PHE A 56 -11.53 16.63 -33.09
C PHE A 56 -11.46 15.62 -34.21
N SER A 57 -12.22 15.89 -35.29
CA SER A 57 -11.97 15.28 -36.60
C SER A 57 -10.91 16.06 -37.34
N ALA A 58 -10.09 15.39 -38.14
CA ALA A 58 -9.02 16.00 -38.92
C ALA A 58 -8.65 15.14 -40.13
N ASN A 59 -8.08 15.75 -41.17
CA ASN A 59 -7.27 15.03 -42.13
C ASN A 59 -5.87 14.83 -41.53
N VAL A 60 -5.40 13.60 -41.45
CA VAL A 60 -4.11 13.27 -40.83
C VAL A 60 -3.27 12.50 -41.82
N VAL A 61 -2.10 13.01 -42.12
CA VAL A 61 -1.10 12.35 -42.98
C VAL A 61 0.21 12.22 -42.23
N ASP A 62 1.00 11.22 -42.59
CA ASP A 62 2.32 11.03 -42.05
C ASP A 62 3.26 12.09 -42.66
N GLY A 63 4.00 12.80 -41.81
CA GLY A 63 5.05 13.73 -42.18
C GLY A 63 6.42 13.10 -42.11
N ASP A 64 7.45 13.89 -42.28
CA ASP A 64 8.84 13.46 -42.14
C ASP A 64 9.12 13.03 -40.68
N SER A 65 9.89 11.97 -40.49
CA SER A 65 10.37 11.50 -39.15
C SER A 65 9.28 11.07 -38.17
N ASP A 66 8.29 10.27 -38.60
CA ASP A 66 7.18 9.76 -37.77
C ASP A 66 6.26 10.85 -37.20
N ALA A 67 6.40 12.09 -37.61
CA ALA A 67 5.47 13.17 -37.25
C ALA A 67 4.17 13.00 -38.00
N LYS A 68 3.03 13.26 -37.32
CA LYS A 68 1.73 13.33 -37.97
C LYS A 68 1.33 14.78 -38.19
N ILE A 69 0.81 15.09 -39.38
CA ILE A 69 0.32 16.41 -39.75
C ILE A 69 -1.20 16.33 -39.83
N ALA A 70 -1.86 17.10 -38.94
CA ALA A 70 -3.31 17.21 -38.92
C ALA A 70 -3.75 18.53 -39.57
N THR A 71 -4.68 18.45 -40.51
CA THR A 71 -5.28 19.61 -41.21
C THR A 71 -6.81 19.53 -41.14
N ASP A 72 -7.48 20.61 -41.50
CA ASP A 72 -8.96 20.67 -41.57
C ASP A 72 -9.64 20.23 -40.24
N LEU A 73 -9.10 20.72 -39.12
CA LEU A 73 -9.64 20.39 -37.80
C LEU A 73 -11.05 20.95 -37.61
N ALA A 74 -11.95 20.09 -37.18
CA ALA A 74 -13.27 20.44 -36.73
C ALA A 74 -13.60 19.73 -35.40
N TRP A 75 -14.55 20.27 -34.62
CA TRP A 75 -15.11 19.52 -33.50
C TRP A 75 -15.78 18.24 -34.02
N ALA A 76 -15.52 17.12 -33.37
CA ALA A 76 -16.09 15.83 -33.80
C ALA A 76 -17.65 15.85 -33.82
N SER A 77 -18.23 16.62 -32.91
CA SER A 77 -19.67 16.92 -32.84
C SER A 77 -19.91 18.18 -32.00
N ASP A 78 -21.10 18.76 -32.08
CA ASP A 78 -21.51 19.84 -31.18
C ASP A 78 -21.48 19.40 -29.71
N THR A 79 -21.90 18.15 -29.42
CA THR A 79 -21.86 17.59 -28.07
C THR A 79 -20.40 17.48 -27.54
N ALA A 80 -19.45 17.06 -28.37
CA ALA A 80 -18.05 17.01 -28.01
C ALA A 80 -17.45 18.40 -27.76
N ARG A 81 -17.84 19.40 -28.61
CA ARG A 81 -17.46 20.79 -28.38
C ARG A 81 -17.98 21.31 -27.06
N ASP A 82 -19.27 21.16 -26.81
CA ASP A 82 -19.98 21.72 -25.66
C ASP A 82 -19.49 21.05 -24.35
N ALA A 83 -18.99 19.81 -24.42
CA ALA A 83 -18.35 19.12 -23.32
C ALA A 83 -16.88 19.58 -23.10
N ALA A 84 -16.09 19.71 -24.16
CA ALA A 84 -14.65 19.94 -24.04
C ALA A 84 -14.30 21.43 -23.85
N LEU A 85 -14.96 22.33 -24.58
CA LEU A 85 -14.59 23.75 -24.63
C LEU A 85 -14.61 24.46 -23.26
N PRO A 86 -15.64 24.27 -22.39
CA PRO A 86 -15.62 24.86 -21.05
C PRO A 86 -14.46 24.35 -20.18
N VAL A 87 -14.07 23.09 -20.33
CA VAL A 87 -12.94 22.50 -19.62
C VAL A 87 -11.64 23.16 -20.05
N LEU A 88 -11.43 23.34 -21.36
CA LEU A 88 -10.25 23.99 -21.92
C LEU A 88 -10.15 25.46 -21.46
N HIS A 89 -11.26 26.20 -21.47
CA HIS A 89 -11.29 27.57 -20.96
C HIS A 89 -10.95 27.64 -19.46
N SER A 90 -11.48 26.70 -18.66
CA SER A 90 -11.19 26.62 -17.24
C SER A 90 -9.72 26.28 -16.97
N ALA A 91 -9.07 25.57 -17.89
CA ALA A 91 -7.64 25.24 -17.83
C ALA A 91 -6.73 26.36 -18.32
N GLY A 92 -7.28 27.50 -18.79
CA GLY A 92 -6.52 28.69 -19.17
C GLY A 92 -6.52 29.00 -20.68
N MET A 93 -7.24 28.24 -21.49
CA MET A 93 -7.45 28.62 -22.90
C MET A 93 -8.25 29.94 -22.97
N PRO A 94 -7.83 30.94 -23.78
CA PRO A 94 -8.58 32.19 -23.90
C PRO A 94 -10.03 31.98 -24.32
N ASN A 95 -10.97 32.62 -23.66
CA ASN A 95 -12.41 32.51 -23.96
C ASN A 95 -12.82 32.98 -25.37
N SER A 96 -11.96 33.75 -26.05
CA SER A 96 -12.12 34.13 -27.43
C SER A 96 -11.81 33.03 -28.44
N GLN A 97 -11.10 32.00 -28.02
CA GLN A 97 -10.74 30.82 -28.80
C GLN A 97 -11.84 29.76 -28.66
N THR A 98 -12.52 29.43 -29.74
CA THR A 98 -13.70 28.55 -29.74
C THR A 98 -13.65 27.51 -30.84
N THR A 99 -12.74 27.63 -31.79
CA THR A 99 -12.63 26.69 -32.90
C THR A 99 -11.82 25.46 -32.51
N ALA A 100 -12.03 24.34 -33.18
CA ALA A 100 -11.27 23.12 -32.98
C ALA A 100 -9.78 23.32 -33.24
N GLN A 101 -9.41 24.15 -34.21
CA GLN A 101 -8.04 24.47 -34.53
C GLN A 101 -7.35 25.21 -33.39
N GLU A 102 -7.97 26.30 -32.88
CA GLU A 102 -7.40 27.06 -31.73
C GLU A 102 -7.25 26.18 -30.50
N ALA A 103 -8.22 25.29 -30.24
CA ALA A 103 -8.17 24.36 -29.13
C ALA A 103 -7.04 23.32 -29.28
N ALA A 104 -6.85 22.76 -30.47
CA ALA A 104 -5.78 21.82 -30.74
C ALA A 104 -4.41 22.50 -30.70
N GLU A 105 -4.26 23.71 -31.23
CA GLU A 105 -3.04 24.50 -31.11
C GLU A 105 -2.68 24.78 -29.65
N TRP A 106 -3.67 25.20 -28.85
CA TRP A 106 -3.48 25.48 -27.43
C TRP A 106 -3.04 24.20 -26.68
N LEU A 107 -3.70 23.07 -26.91
CA LEU A 107 -3.34 21.77 -26.29
C LEU A 107 -1.92 21.32 -26.64
N ASN A 108 -1.43 21.60 -27.84
CA ASN A 108 -0.10 21.21 -28.30
C ASN A 108 1.02 22.20 -27.91
N THR A 109 0.65 23.35 -27.33
CA THR A 109 1.59 24.39 -26.91
C THR A 109 1.87 24.27 -25.42
N ASP A 110 3.08 24.57 -24.99
CA ASP A 110 3.51 24.75 -23.59
C ASP A 110 3.13 23.60 -22.63
N SER A 111 2.98 22.37 -23.11
CA SER A 111 2.60 21.21 -22.31
C SER A 111 1.24 21.36 -21.57
N HIS A 112 0.29 22.07 -22.15
CA HIS A 112 -1.04 22.26 -21.58
C HIS A 112 -1.79 20.92 -21.37
N LEU A 113 -1.54 19.91 -22.23
CA LEU A 113 -2.13 18.59 -22.09
C LEU A 113 -1.49 17.82 -20.93
N THR A 114 -1.98 18.08 -19.73
CA THR A 114 -1.59 17.38 -18.50
C THR A 114 -2.48 16.17 -18.22
N SER A 115 -2.06 15.28 -17.35
CA SER A 115 -2.92 14.17 -16.87
C SER A 115 -4.20 14.69 -16.18
N ALA A 116 -4.10 15.80 -15.45
CA ALA A 116 -5.26 16.44 -14.83
C ALA A 116 -6.26 16.94 -15.87
N LEU A 117 -5.79 17.65 -16.90
CA LEU A 117 -6.66 18.14 -17.97
C LEU A 117 -7.29 16.97 -18.76
N SER A 118 -6.50 15.94 -19.08
CA SER A 118 -7.03 14.75 -19.76
C SER A 118 -8.15 14.08 -18.94
N ALA A 119 -8.00 14.01 -17.62
CA ALA A 119 -9.03 13.46 -16.73
C ALA A 119 -10.27 14.35 -16.66
N GLN A 120 -10.12 15.67 -16.60
CA GLN A 120 -11.24 16.61 -16.63
C GLN A 120 -12.01 16.54 -17.96
N LEU A 121 -11.31 16.45 -19.09
CA LEU A 121 -11.91 16.25 -20.39
C LEU A 121 -12.71 14.94 -20.45
N ALA A 122 -12.12 13.82 -19.96
CA ALA A 122 -12.81 12.53 -19.94
C ALA A 122 -14.11 12.59 -19.12
N ARG A 123 -14.06 13.15 -17.88
CA ARG A 123 -15.28 13.32 -17.06
C ARG A 123 -16.35 14.14 -17.77
N SER A 124 -15.96 15.23 -18.43
CA SER A 124 -16.92 16.08 -19.12
C SER A 124 -17.54 15.37 -20.33
N LEU A 125 -16.74 14.65 -21.12
CA LEU A 125 -17.21 13.87 -22.27
C LEU A 125 -18.18 12.75 -21.84
N GLN A 126 -17.82 11.99 -20.79
CA GLN A 126 -18.67 10.94 -20.23
C GLN A 126 -20.01 11.49 -19.73
N ASN A 127 -19.97 12.57 -18.94
CA ASN A 127 -21.17 13.16 -18.33
C ASN A 127 -22.09 13.86 -19.34
N SER A 128 -21.57 14.28 -20.49
CA SER A 128 -22.33 14.95 -21.54
C SER A 128 -22.95 14.00 -22.57
N GLY A 129 -22.77 12.69 -22.39
CA GLY A 129 -23.33 11.69 -23.30
C GLY A 129 -22.68 11.70 -24.69
N VAL A 130 -21.42 12.10 -24.80
CA VAL A 130 -20.67 12.00 -26.06
C VAL A 130 -20.51 10.53 -26.42
N VAL A 131 -20.82 10.19 -27.68
CA VAL A 131 -20.69 8.80 -28.15
C VAL A 131 -19.23 8.39 -28.20
N PHE A 132 -18.94 7.21 -27.68
CA PHE A 132 -17.60 6.61 -27.71
C PHE A 132 -17.57 5.36 -28.59
N VAL A 133 -16.36 4.93 -28.96
CA VAL A 133 -16.09 3.66 -29.60
C VAL A 133 -15.38 2.77 -28.58
N ALA A 134 -15.94 1.59 -28.31
CA ALA A 134 -15.29 0.62 -27.42
C ALA A 134 -14.10 -0.05 -28.12
N LEU A 135 -12.94 -0.05 -27.47
CA LEU A 135 -11.70 -0.68 -27.93
C LEU A 135 -11.35 -1.85 -27.03
N ASN A 136 -11.15 -3.04 -27.60
CA ASN A 136 -10.66 -4.18 -26.84
C ASN A 136 -9.13 -4.17 -26.78
N ALA A 137 -8.56 -4.39 -25.61
CA ALA A 137 -7.11 -4.46 -25.42
C ALA A 137 -6.48 -5.54 -26.32
N GLY A 138 -5.37 -5.21 -26.94
CA GLY A 138 -4.64 -6.10 -27.85
C GLY A 138 -5.27 -6.28 -29.23
N THR A 139 -6.44 -5.68 -29.50
CA THR A 139 -7.11 -5.75 -30.79
C THR A 139 -6.97 -4.44 -31.54
N THR A 140 -6.65 -4.51 -32.83
CA THR A 140 -6.63 -3.34 -33.70
C THR A 140 -8.04 -2.97 -34.13
N ALA A 141 -8.39 -1.70 -33.97
CA ALA A 141 -9.67 -1.13 -34.40
C ALA A 141 -9.43 -0.03 -35.43
N GLU A 142 -10.40 0.17 -36.32
CA GLU A 142 -10.42 1.29 -37.24
C GLU A 142 -11.24 2.45 -36.66
N LEU A 143 -10.64 3.65 -36.61
CA LEU A 143 -11.29 4.87 -36.16
C LEU A 143 -11.20 5.97 -37.24
N PRO A 144 -12.19 6.88 -37.37
CA PRO A 144 -12.02 8.10 -38.13
C PRO A 144 -10.78 8.88 -37.75
N CYS A 145 -10.13 9.51 -38.73
CA CYS A 145 -8.95 10.31 -38.48
C CYS A 145 -9.25 11.51 -37.56
N GLY A 146 -8.30 11.83 -36.67
CA GLY A 146 -8.42 12.93 -35.72
C GLY A 146 -7.89 12.65 -34.33
N TYR A 147 -8.22 13.52 -33.38
CA TYR A 147 -7.80 13.40 -31.97
C TYR A 147 -8.83 12.64 -31.15
N TRP A 148 -8.35 11.61 -30.48
CA TRP A 148 -9.13 10.71 -29.66
C TRP A 148 -8.62 10.70 -28.22
N LEU A 149 -9.50 10.77 -27.24
CA LEU A 149 -9.19 10.56 -25.84
C LEU A 149 -9.56 9.12 -25.48
N ILE A 150 -8.55 8.36 -25.08
CA ILE A 150 -8.67 6.93 -24.71
C ILE A 150 -8.73 6.82 -23.20
N VAL A 151 -9.83 6.30 -22.69
CA VAL A 151 -10.14 6.16 -21.26
C VAL A 151 -10.29 4.68 -20.95
N ALA A 152 -9.68 4.19 -19.87
CA ALA A 152 -9.92 2.83 -19.42
C ALA A 152 -11.39 2.68 -18.97
N ASP A 153 -12.05 1.62 -19.40
CA ASP A 153 -13.36 1.26 -18.89
C ASP A 153 -13.22 0.74 -17.46
N ASP A 154 -13.80 1.45 -16.49
CA ASP A 154 -13.67 1.15 -15.07
C ASP A 154 -14.12 -0.27 -14.71
N ASP A 155 -15.16 -0.78 -15.36
CA ASP A 155 -15.67 -2.13 -15.11
C ASP A 155 -14.79 -3.23 -15.71
N ALA A 156 -13.93 -2.86 -16.65
CA ALA A 156 -13.00 -3.76 -17.33
C ALA A 156 -11.59 -3.74 -16.74
N ILE A 157 -11.31 -2.94 -15.71
CA ILE A 157 -10.00 -2.91 -15.03
C ILE A 157 -9.79 -4.22 -14.27
N ALA A 158 -8.66 -4.89 -14.56
CA ALA A 158 -8.30 -6.14 -13.91
C ALA A 158 -8.08 -5.94 -12.40
N GLN A 159 -8.42 -6.97 -11.62
CA GLN A 159 -8.17 -6.92 -10.18
C GLN A 159 -6.66 -6.81 -9.90
N GLY A 160 -6.28 -5.88 -9.04
CA GLY A 160 -4.88 -5.61 -8.73
C GLY A 160 -4.22 -4.63 -9.68
N GLU A 161 -4.93 -4.16 -10.69
CA GLU A 161 -4.49 -3.10 -11.59
C GLU A 161 -5.18 -1.77 -11.24
N ALA A 162 -4.57 -0.66 -11.64
CA ALA A 162 -5.16 0.67 -11.54
C ALA A 162 -5.25 1.31 -12.91
N GLY A 163 -6.41 1.88 -13.22
CA GLY A 163 -6.61 2.71 -14.40
C GLY A 163 -5.68 3.93 -14.36
N THR A 164 -5.21 4.32 -15.50
CA THR A 164 -4.31 5.47 -15.66
C THR A 164 -5.06 6.71 -16.09
N ALA A 165 -4.36 7.86 -16.10
CA ALA A 165 -4.87 9.04 -16.76
C ALA A 165 -5.23 8.74 -18.24
N PRO A 166 -6.30 9.34 -18.78
CA PRO A 166 -6.65 9.21 -20.18
C PRO A 166 -5.52 9.60 -21.11
N VAL A 167 -5.41 8.92 -22.23
CA VAL A 167 -4.37 9.15 -23.22
C VAL A 167 -4.95 9.81 -24.47
N MET A 168 -4.41 10.95 -24.88
CA MET A 168 -4.75 11.56 -26.16
C MET A 168 -3.99 10.86 -27.28
N ALA A 169 -4.68 10.45 -28.32
CA ALA A 169 -4.11 9.82 -29.51
C ALA A 169 -4.51 10.55 -30.78
N LEU A 170 -3.57 10.74 -31.69
CA LEU A 170 -3.85 11.25 -33.03
C LEU A 170 -3.89 10.07 -34.02
N VAL A 171 -5.09 9.70 -34.46
CA VAL A 171 -5.34 8.61 -35.40
C VAL A 171 -5.28 9.16 -36.83
N GLY A 172 -4.51 8.51 -37.69
CA GLY A 172 -4.28 8.89 -39.11
C GLY A 172 -3.87 7.70 -39.93
N ASP A 173 -3.22 7.91 -41.07
CA ASP A 173 -2.89 6.85 -42.06
C ASP A 173 -2.03 5.74 -41.48
N SER A 174 -1.04 6.05 -40.62
CA SER A 174 -0.24 5.03 -39.94
C SER A 174 -0.90 4.51 -38.66
N ALA A 175 -0.67 3.23 -38.36
CA ALA A 175 -1.18 2.60 -37.16
C ALA A 175 -0.67 3.25 -35.87
N VAL A 176 -1.56 3.45 -34.90
CA VAL A 176 -1.25 4.01 -33.58
C VAL A 176 -1.30 2.92 -32.52
N THR A 177 -0.29 2.84 -31.66
CA THR A 177 -0.31 1.97 -30.48
C THR A 177 -0.31 2.80 -29.21
N VAL A 178 -1.38 2.69 -28.42
CA VAL A 178 -1.51 3.31 -27.11
C VAL A 178 -1.07 2.30 -26.04
N LYS A 179 -0.18 2.71 -25.12
CA LYS A 179 0.30 1.89 -24.00
C LYS A 179 -0.06 2.58 -22.68
N PRO A 180 -1.21 2.26 -22.09
CA PRO A 180 -1.55 2.75 -20.76
C PRO A 180 -0.49 2.31 -19.73
N LYS A 181 -0.10 3.22 -18.84
CA LYS A 181 0.85 2.92 -17.77
C LYS A 181 0.08 2.54 -16.53
N ALA A 182 0.36 1.36 -15.96
CA ALA A 182 -0.13 1.00 -14.64
C ALA A 182 0.88 1.47 -13.58
N ALA A 183 0.38 1.94 -12.45
CA ALA A 183 1.17 2.24 -11.27
C ALA A 183 0.43 1.69 -10.06
N THR A 184 0.70 0.41 -9.74
CA THR A 184 0.02 -0.30 -8.67
C THR A 184 0.74 -0.07 -7.33
N PRO A 185 0.00 0.25 -6.25
CA PRO A 185 0.51 0.25 -4.90
C PRO A 185 1.07 -1.13 -4.50
N LYS A 186 1.97 -1.12 -3.52
CA LYS A 186 2.43 -2.35 -2.86
C LYS A 186 2.10 -2.26 -1.39
N VAL A 187 1.81 -3.39 -0.77
CA VAL A 187 1.63 -3.53 0.67
C VAL A 187 2.70 -4.44 1.25
N ALA A 188 3.13 -4.16 2.47
CA ALA A 188 3.94 -5.07 3.25
C ALA A 188 3.50 -5.03 4.71
N LYS A 189 3.53 -6.20 5.36
CA LYS A 189 3.18 -6.38 6.76
C LYS A 189 4.38 -6.88 7.54
N HIS A 190 4.58 -6.33 8.74
CA HIS A 190 5.65 -6.73 9.64
C HIS A 190 5.13 -6.76 11.08
N VAL A 191 5.82 -7.52 11.92
CA VAL A 191 5.67 -7.54 13.36
C VAL A 191 6.96 -7.05 14.00
N LEU A 192 6.87 -6.38 15.15
CA LEU A 192 8.05 -5.92 15.88
C LEU A 192 8.61 -7.05 16.73
N GLU A 193 9.88 -7.38 16.50
CA GLU A 193 10.66 -8.25 17.34
C GLU A 193 11.38 -7.41 18.40
N ASP A 194 11.05 -7.60 19.68
CA ASP A 194 11.52 -6.72 20.76
C ASP A 194 13.00 -6.95 21.08
N SER A 195 13.52 -8.17 20.97
CA SER A 195 14.92 -8.50 21.22
C SER A 195 15.90 -7.75 20.31
N THR A 196 15.46 -7.45 19.08
CA THR A 196 16.24 -6.72 18.06
C THR A 196 15.79 -5.29 17.83
N ALA A 197 14.58 -4.92 18.25
CA ALA A 197 13.88 -3.69 17.90
C ALA A 197 13.65 -3.55 16.37
N ALA A 198 13.52 -4.67 15.66
CA ALA A 198 13.40 -4.70 14.22
C ALA A 198 11.99 -5.13 13.78
N TRP A 199 11.53 -4.51 12.68
CA TRP A 199 10.29 -4.89 12.00
C TRP A 199 10.57 -6.07 11.06
N GLN A 200 9.99 -7.24 11.35
CA GLN A 200 10.31 -8.50 10.70
C GLN A 200 9.04 -9.23 10.24
N LYS A 201 9.20 -10.35 9.53
CA LYS A 201 8.10 -11.22 9.12
C LYS A 201 7.68 -12.18 10.24
N ALA A 202 8.52 -12.35 11.22
CA ALA A 202 8.29 -13.20 12.35
C ALA A 202 8.82 -12.54 13.63
N ALA A 203 8.07 -12.69 14.72
CA ALA A 203 8.50 -12.28 16.06
C ALA A 203 7.96 -13.27 17.07
N ASP A 204 8.59 -13.37 18.23
CA ASP A 204 8.00 -14.07 19.35
C ASP A 204 7.63 -13.09 20.47
N ALA A 205 6.69 -13.51 21.32
CA ALA A 205 6.17 -12.68 22.39
C ALA A 205 5.56 -13.51 23.49
N THR A 206 5.51 -12.94 24.68
CA THR A 206 4.66 -13.49 25.78
C THR A 206 3.21 -13.15 25.53
N VAL A 207 2.33 -14.08 25.94
CA VAL A 207 0.87 -13.87 25.91
C VAL A 207 0.49 -12.63 26.73
N ALA A 208 -0.39 -11.79 26.16
CA ALA A 208 -0.88 -10.53 26.72
C ALA A 208 0.12 -9.37 26.79
N ASP A 209 1.40 -9.58 26.54
CA ASP A 209 2.36 -8.47 26.38
C ASP A 209 2.06 -7.70 25.08
N ASP A 210 2.43 -6.42 25.05
CA ASP A 210 2.22 -5.59 23.87
C ASP A 210 3.00 -6.15 22.68
N LEU A 211 2.31 -6.33 21.57
CA LEU A 211 2.88 -6.81 20.30
C LEU A 211 2.44 -5.89 19.18
N TYR A 212 3.41 -5.18 18.60
CA TYR A 212 3.13 -4.18 17.59
C TYR A 212 3.28 -4.73 16.18
N TRP A 213 2.35 -4.32 15.33
CA TRP A 213 2.29 -4.65 13.91
C TRP A 213 2.42 -3.38 13.09
N ARG A 214 3.05 -3.50 11.93
CA ARG A 214 3.21 -2.43 10.96
C ARG A 214 2.67 -2.86 9.60
N LEU A 215 1.73 -2.09 9.06
CA LEU A 215 1.32 -2.13 7.66
C LEU A 215 2.01 -0.98 6.93
N SER A 216 2.59 -1.24 5.81
CA SER A 216 3.23 -0.23 4.97
C SER A 216 2.76 -0.35 3.54
N ALA A 217 2.55 0.78 2.88
CA ALA A 217 2.13 0.82 1.49
C ALA A 217 2.87 1.92 0.73
N THR A 218 3.12 1.66 -0.56
CA THR A 218 3.53 2.71 -1.50
C THR A 218 2.29 3.25 -2.20
N VAL A 219 2.24 4.56 -2.35
CA VAL A 219 1.28 5.27 -3.21
C VAL A 219 2.03 5.69 -4.47
N PRO A 220 1.50 5.39 -5.66
CA PRO A 220 2.22 5.68 -6.91
C PRO A 220 2.39 7.18 -7.15
N ALA A 221 3.37 7.52 -7.96
CA ALA A 221 3.55 8.87 -8.49
C ALA A 221 2.44 9.21 -9.50
N GLY A 222 2.20 10.51 -9.69
CA GLY A 222 1.36 10.99 -10.78
C GLY A 222 -0.15 10.94 -10.51
N LEU A 223 -0.56 11.24 -9.27
CA LEU A 223 -1.99 11.31 -8.89
C LEU A 223 -2.73 12.54 -9.43
N THR A 224 -2.15 13.32 -10.34
CA THR A 224 -2.75 14.56 -10.86
C THR A 224 -4.04 14.35 -11.66
N ALA A 225 -4.31 13.12 -12.09
CA ALA A 225 -5.59 12.75 -12.71
C ALA A 225 -6.72 12.50 -11.69
N TYR A 226 -6.39 12.32 -10.41
CA TYR A 226 -7.34 12.03 -9.34
C TYR A 226 -7.79 13.31 -8.64
N ASP A 227 -9.08 13.43 -8.35
CA ASP A 227 -9.62 14.52 -7.52
C ASP A 227 -9.42 14.19 -6.04
N THR A 228 -9.53 12.93 -5.67
CA THR A 228 -9.30 12.40 -4.32
C THR A 228 -8.55 11.08 -4.39
N TYR A 229 -7.76 10.76 -3.37
CA TYR A 229 -7.08 9.48 -3.29
C TYR A 229 -7.06 8.96 -1.86
N THR A 230 -7.82 7.90 -1.59
CA THR A 230 -7.85 7.21 -0.29
C THR A 230 -7.34 5.79 -0.43
N VAL A 231 -6.67 5.30 0.61
CA VAL A 231 -6.29 3.88 0.69
C VAL A 231 -6.87 3.24 1.94
N GLN A 232 -7.05 1.92 1.90
CA GLN A 232 -7.58 1.15 3.02
C GLN A 232 -6.69 -0.08 3.23
N PHE A 233 -6.11 -0.20 4.42
CA PHE A 233 -5.55 -1.47 4.85
C PHE A 233 -6.67 -2.34 5.41
N VAL A 234 -6.78 -3.54 4.90
CA VAL A 234 -7.68 -4.58 5.43
C VAL A 234 -6.80 -5.67 6.01
N ASP A 235 -7.00 -5.96 7.27
CA ASP A 235 -6.13 -6.81 8.08
C ASP A 235 -6.96 -7.90 8.76
N THR A 236 -6.52 -9.14 8.69
CA THR A 236 -7.22 -10.30 9.24
C THR A 236 -6.30 -11.11 10.14
N MET A 237 -6.61 -11.12 11.41
CA MET A 237 -5.85 -11.77 12.46
C MET A 237 -6.31 -13.21 12.70
N SER A 238 -5.36 -14.09 13.02
CA SER A 238 -5.67 -15.43 13.54
C SER A 238 -6.38 -15.38 14.89
N ALA A 239 -6.99 -16.50 15.32
CA ALA A 239 -7.69 -16.59 16.60
C ALA A 239 -6.80 -16.29 17.81
N GLY A 240 -5.50 -16.55 17.69
CA GLY A 240 -4.50 -16.32 18.73
C GLY A 240 -4.11 -14.87 18.99
N LEU A 241 -4.60 -13.92 18.19
CA LEU A 241 -4.32 -12.49 18.36
C LEU A 241 -5.53 -11.76 18.97
N ASP A 242 -5.30 -10.74 19.78
CA ASP A 242 -6.34 -9.95 20.43
C ASP A 242 -6.56 -8.62 19.69
N PRO A 243 -7.72 -8.41 19.02
CA PRO A 243 -8.04 -7.19 18.30
C PRO A 243 -8.44 -6.01 19.21
N SER A 244 -8.65 -6.23 20.51
CA SER A 244 -9.25 -5.24 21.41
C SER A 244 -8.45 -3.94 21.53
N LYS A 245 -7.13 -4.02 21.39
CA LYS A 245 -6.24 -2.86 21.47
C LYS A 245 -6.05 -2.12 20.13
N VAL A 246 -6.46 -2.69 19.00
CA VAL A 246 -6.17 -2.15 17.66
C VAL A 246 -6.64 -0.70 17.50
N ALA A 247 -7.92 -0.44 17.75
CA ALA A 247 -8.49 0.89 17.51
C ALA A 247 -7.88 1.98 18.39
N ALA A 248 -7.58 1.68 19.65
CA ALA A 248 -7.00 2.63 20.60
C ALA A 248 -5.51 2.92 20.32
N SER A 249 -4.79 1.91 19.82
CA SER A 249 -3.35 2.01 19.55
C SER A 249 -3.02 2.42 18.11
N MET A 250 -4.01 2.41 17.21
CA MET A 250 -3.79 2.74 15.80
C MET A 250 -3.15 4.11 15.62
N ARG A 251 -2.07 4.15 14.85
CA ARG A 251 -1.41 5.37 14.38
C ARG A 251 -1.15 5.25 12.89
N MET A 252 -1.36 6.35 12.18
CA MET A 252 -1.20 6.42 10.73
C MET A 252 -0.27 7.56 10.36
N TYR A 253 0.65 7.26 9.46
CA TYR A 253 1.66 8.20 9.02
C TYR A 253 1.79 8.20 7.50
N VAL A 254 2.12 9.36 6.92
CA VAL A 254 2.41 9.50 5.49
C VAL A 254 3.70 10.27 5.28
N ALA A 255 4.47 9.88 4.28
CA ALA A 255 5.63 10.63 3.80
C ALA A 255 5.58 10.76 2.28
N VAL A 256 5.93 11.93 1.76
CA VAL A 256 6.08 12.17 0.32
C VAL A 256 7.34 11.48 -0.20
N GLY A 257 7.28 10.96 -1.42
CA GLY A 257 8.36 10.21 -2.06
C GLY A 257 8.25 8.71 -1.81
N ALA A 258 8.64 7.93 -2.82
CA ALA A 258 8.66 6.47 -2.75
C ALA A 258 10.01 5.93 -2.24
N ASP A 259 11.05 6.76 -2.20
CA ASP A 259 12.40 6.38 -1.78
C ASP A 259 12.53 6.42 -0.25
N GLY A 260 13.24 5.45 0.30
CA GLY A 260 13.50 5.32 1.73
C GLY A 260 12.68 4.24 2.42
N GLY A 261 12.94 4.04 3.72
CA GLY A 261 12.29 3.02 4.55
C GLY A 261 10.88 3.41 5.00
N PHE A 262 10.29 2.52 5.77
CA PHE A 262 8.96 2.68 6.37
C PHE A 262 9.04 2.94 7.89
N ASP A 263 10.16 3.45 8.37
CA ASP A 263 10.36 3.72 9.80
C ASP A 263 9.76 5.08 10.17
N ALA A 264 8.43 5.11 10.20
CA ALA A 264 7.66 6.30 10.52
C ALA A 264 7.76 6.70 12.01
N VAL A 265 8.06 5.73 12.88
CA VAL A 265 8.21 5.89 14.33
C VAL A 265 9.37 5.05 14.83
N SER A 266 9.91 5.43 15.99
CA SER A 266 10.95 4.64 16.66
C SER A 266 10.39 3.36 17.27
N ALA A 267 11.22 2.32 17.32
CA ALA A 267 10.94 1.08 18.03
C ALA A 267 12.12 0.75 18.98
N GLY A 268 11.80 0.27 20.17
CA GLY A 268 12.78 -0.06 21.22
C GLY A 268 12.86 -1.57 21.48
N LYS A 269 13.97 -2.00 22.06
CA LYS A 269 14.20 -3.39 22.51
C LYS A 269 13.34 -3.80 23.72
N ASP A 270 12.56 -2.88 24.24
CA ASP A 270 11.54 -3.12 25.26
C ASP A 270 10.17 -3.43 24.66
N GLY A 271 10.10 -3.60 23.33
CA GLY A 271 8.87 -3.80 22.59
C GLY A 271 8.02 -2.53 22.48
N HIS A 272 8.54 -1.37 22.95
CA HIS A 272 7.80 -0.11 22.89
C HIS A 272 7.93 0.55 21.52
N VAL A 273 6.84 1.14 21.03
CA VAL A 273 6.80 1.92 19.80
C VAL A 273 6.45 3.37 20.13
N GLY A 274 7.28 4.29 19.65
CA GLY A 274 7.04 5.73 19.80
C GLY A 274 5.80 6.20 19.04
N THR A 275 5.23 7.30 19.49
CA THR A 275 4.07 7.94 18.83
C THR A 275 4.46 9.15 18.00
N GLU A 276 5.63 9.72 18.26
CA GLU A 276 6.12 10.89 17.52
C GLU A 276 6.64 10.47 16.14
N PRO A 277 6.18 11.16 15.07
CA PRO A 277 6.62 10.82 13.72
C PRO A 277 8.12 11.12 13.53
N ALA A 278 8.79 10.22 12.84
CA ALA A 278 10.16 10.43 12.39
C ALA A 278 10.24 11.60 11.39
N LYS A 279 11.44 12.18 11.24
CA LYS A 279 11.64 13.31 10.31
C LYS A 279 11.16 12.98 8.89
N GLY A 280 10.34 13.85 8.32
CA GLY A 280 9.77 13.70 6.98
C GLY A 280 8.47 12.91 6.93
N TRP A 281 7.99 12.43 8.07
CA TRP A 281 6.68 11.81 8.22
C TRP A 281 5.67 12.77 8.83
N THR A 282 4.43 12.67 8.39
CA THR A 282 3.28 13.44 8.91
C THR A 282 2.32 12.46 9.57
N ASP A 283 1.90 12.75 10.81
CA ASP A 283 0.84 12.01 11.49
C ASP A 283 -0.52 12.38 10.87
N ILE A 284 -1.23 11.38 10.36
CA ILE A 284 -2.55 11.50 9.76
C ILE A 284 -3.62 10.72 10.52
N THR A 285 -3.31 10.27 11.72
CA THR A 285 -4.21 9.42 12.54
C THR A 285 -5.61 10.01 12.70
N ALA A 286 -5.69 11.32 12.96
CA ALA A 286 -6.96 12.01 13.16
C ALA A 286 -7.86 12.08 11.91
N GLN A 287 -7.30 11.89 10.72
CA GLN A 287 -8.01 11.87 9.43
C GLN A 287 -8.43 10.44 9.02
N CYS A 288 -8.04 9.44 9.79
CA CYS A 288 -8.27 8.03 9.46
C CYS A 288 -9.45 7.45 10.24
N GLY A 289 -10.19 6.55 9.60
CA GLY A 289 -11.27 5.77 10.23
C GLY A 289 -10.86 4.33 10.43
N VAL A 290 -11.12 3.76 11.60
CA VAL A 290 -10.93 2.34 11.89
C VAL A 290 -12.30 1.69 12.09
N SER A 291 -12.55 0.59 11.38
CA SER A 291 -13.72 -0.26 11.57
C SER A 291 -13.26 -1.69 11.80
N ALA A 292 -13.98 -2.46 12.63
CA ALA A 292 -13.64 -3.84 12.95
C ALA A 292 -14.88 -4.73 12.82
N ASP A 293 -14.65 -5.95 12.32
CA ASP A 293 -15.63 -7.03 12.27
C ASP A 293 -14.91 -8.35 12.68
N GLY A 294 -15.13 -8.76 13.91
CA GLY A 294 -14.48 -9.94 14.49
C GLY A 294 -12.95 -9.81 14.51
N LYS A 295 -12.28 -10.63 13.73
CA LYS A 295 -10.81 -10.65 13.61
C LYS A 295 -10.28 -9.81 12.45
N THR A 296 -11.16 -9.23 11.65
CA THR A 296 -10.80 -8.35 10.55
C THR A 296 -11.04 -6.91 10.95
N PHE A 297 -10.10 -6.04 10.67
CA PHE A 297 -10.30 -4.59 10.74
C PHE A 297 -9.90 -3.93 9.43
N THR A 298 -10.49 -2.78 9.21
CA THR A 298 -10.13 -1.89 8.09
C THR A 298 -9.74 -0.55 8.64
N VAL A 299 -8.57 -0.05 8.25
CA VAL A 299 -8.20 1.34 8.48
C VAL A 299 -8.14 2.08 7.16
N ARG A 300 -8.95 3.14 7.06
CA ARG A 300 -9.09 3.97 5.87
C ARG A 300 -8.44 5.32 6.12
N THR A 301 -7.60 5.79 5.20
CA THR A 301 -7.09 7.17 5.22
C THR A 301 -8.19 8.16 4.87
N GLY A 302 -8.04 9.41 5.27
CA GLY A 302 -8.68 10.52 4.61
C GLY A 302 -8.20 10.65 3.16
N ASP A 303 -8.63 11.73 2.50
CA ASP A 303 -8.09 12.08 1.19
C ASP A 303 -6.63 12.51 1.30
N LEU A 304 -5.73 11.69 0.77
CA LEU A 304 -4.29 11.95 0.82
C LEU A 304 -3.89 13.16 -0.03
N ILE A 305 -4.60 13.44 -1.13
CA ILE A 305 -4.35 14.63 -1.97
C ILE A 305 -4.60 15.90 -1.16
N ALA A 306 -5.75 15.99 -0.49
CA ALA A 306 -6.05 17.14 0.37
C ALA A 306 -5.09 17.21 1.57
N THR A 307 -4.76 16.08 2.19
CA THR A 307 -3.87 16.01 3.37
C THR A 307 -2.47 16.53 3.07
N LEU A 308 -1.94 16.27 1.87
CA LEU A 308 -0.57 16.65 1.47
C LEU A 308 -0.49 17.95 0.66
N GLY A 309 -1.62 18.68 0.53
CA GLY A 309 -1.64 20.01 -0.09
C GLY A 309 -1.76 20.02 -1.61
N GLY A 310 -2.23 18.91 -2.20
CA GLY A 310 -2.53 18.82 -3.63
C GLY A 310 -1.88 17.61 -4.32
N ALA A 311 -2.38 17.28 -5.51
CA ALA A 311 -1.90 16.14 -6.29
C ALA A 311 -0.42 16.28 -6.74
N ASP A 312 0.08 17.50 -6.86
CA ASP A 312 1.48 17.78 -7.23
C ASP A 312 2.48 17.31 -6.17
N ALA A 313 2.06 17.15 -4.92
CA ALA A 313 2.88 16.56 -3.86
C ALA A 313 3.29 15.10 -4.18
N PHE A 314 2.55 14.40 -5.05
CA PHE A 314 2.78 13.01 -5.42
C PHE A 314 3.65 12.81 -6.66
N THR A 315 4.45 13.79 -7.07
CA THR A 315 5.36 13.66 -8.24
C THR A 315 6.35 12.51 -8.09
N ALA A 316 6.75 12.20 -6.86
CA ALA A 316 7.63 11.07 -6.52
C ALA A 316 6.87 9.94 -5.78
N GLY A 317 5.52 9.96 -5.77
CA GLY A 317 4.71 9.05 -4.97
C GLY A 317 4.74 9.37 -3.48
N ALA A 318 4.19 8.46 -2.67
CA ALA A 318 4.19 8.58 -1.21
C ALA A 318 4.29 7.20 -0.55
N ARG A 319 4.55 7.19 0.75
CA ARG A 319 4.53 6.02 1.62
C ARG A 319 3.52 6.24 2.72
N VAL A 320 2.71 5.22 3.00
CA VAL A 320 1.73 5.23 4.09
C VAL A 320 2.06 4.11 5.04
N VAL A 321 2.04 4.39 6.33
CA VAL A 321 2.32 3.41 7.39
C VAL A 321 1.20 3.44 8.42
N ALA A 322 0.71 2.26 8.81
CA ALA A 322 -0.14 2.06 9.97
C ALA A 322 0.61 1.23 11.00
N VAL A 323 0.58 1.65 12.27
CA VAL A 323 1.15 0.91 13.40
C VAL A 323 0.05 0.71 14.44
N TYR A 324 -0.07 -0.50 14.96
CA TYR A 324 -1.07 -0.86 15.95
C TYR A 324 -0.59 -1.99 16.86
N ASN A 325 -1.22 -2.14 18.00
CA ASN A 325 -0.97 -3.21 18.98
C ASN A 325 -2.06 -4.30 18.88
N ALA A 326 -1.65 -5.53 18.71
CA ALA A 326 -2.52 -6.70 18.79
C ALA A 326 -1.73 -7.86 19.43
N PRO A 327 -1.82 -8.03 20.75
CA PRO A 327 -1.08 -9.04 21.50
C PRO A 327 -1.57 -10.46 21.23
N LEU A 328 -0.75 -11.43 21.60
CA LEU A 328 -1.20 -12.82 21.72
C LEU A 328 -2.21 -12.96 22.86
N ASN A 329 -3.21 -13.81 22.66
CA ASN A 329 -4.21 -14.15 23.67
C ASN A 329 -4.10 -15.64 24.08
N SER A 330 -4.90 -16.08 25.05
CA SER A 330 -4.88 -17.45 25.56
C SER A 330 -5.30 -18.54 24.56
N ALA A 331 -5.81 -18.18 23.37
CA ALA A 331 -6.14 -19.11 22.30
C ALA A 331 -5.02 -19.22 21.25
N CYS A 332 -3.85 -18.63 21.49
CA CYS A 332 -2.73 -18.66 20.56
C CYS A 332 -2.16 -20.08 20.38
N ASN A 333 -1.60 -20.33 19.21
CA ASN A 333 -0.79 -21.51 18.97
C ASN A 333 0.60 -21.33 19.58
N HIS A 334 1.17 -22.40 20.14
CA HIS A 334 2.50 -22.42 20.71
C HIS A 334 3.47 -23.14 19.79
N GLY A 335 4.72 -22.72 19.79
CA GLY A 335 5.82 -23.28 19.01
C GLY A 335 5.75 -22.95 17.53
N ILE A 336 6.82 -23.36 16.81
CA ILE A 336 7.05 -22.98 15.42
C ILE A 336 6.06 -23.61 14.41
N ALA A 337 5.41 -24.72 14.75
CA ALA A 337 4.69 -25.52 13.76
C ALA A 337 3.47 -24.82 13.12
N LYS A 338 2.83 -23.89 13.83
CA LYS A 338 1.65 -23.19 13.34
C LYS A 338 1.74 -21.68 13.42
N GLY A 339 2.35 -21.14 14.47
CA GLY A 339 2.38 -19.72 14.77
C GLY A 339 0.99 -19.07 14.85
N ASN A 340 0.95 -17.75 14.85
CA ASN A 340 -0.27 -16.95 14.91
C ASN A 340 -0.20 -15.90 13.78
N PRO A 341 -0.60 -16.29 12.56
CA PRO A 341 -0.47 -15.43 11.39
C PRO A 341 -1.44 -14.24 11.45
N ASN A 342 -1.00 -13.17 10.83
CA ASN A 342 -1.76 -11.96 10.59
C ASN A 342 -1.54 -11.52 9.15
N GLU A 343 -2.61 -11.45 8.35
CA GLU A 343 -2.57 -11.19 6.91
C GLU A 343 -3.21 -9.84 6.61
N ALA A 344 -2.66 -9.11 5.65
CA ALA A 344 -3.23 -7.85 5.22
C ALA A 344 -3.09 -7.62 3.72
N TYR A 345 -4.02 -6.84 3.17
CA TYR A 345 -3.92 -6.28 1.83
C TYR A 345 -4.31 -4.80 1.82
N LEU A 346 -3.91 -4.10 0.77
CA LEU A 346 -4.27 -2.72 0.55
C LEU A 346 -5.39 -2.64 -0.50
N ARG A 347 -6.45 -1.86 -0.21
CA ARG A 347 -7.43 -1.41 -1.19
C ARG A 347 -7.08 0.01 -1.62
N TYR A 348 -7.18 0.29 -2.91
CA TYR A 348 -6.88 1.59 -3.50
C TYR A 348 -7.82 1.87 -4.67
N PRO A 349 -8.03 3.14 -5.07
CA PRO A 349 -8.93 3.49 -6.15
C PRO A 349 -8.54 2.79 -7.45
N ARG A 350 -9.52 2.16 -8.11
CA ARG A 350 -9.28 1.41 -9.35
C ARG A 350 -8.96 2.33 -10.53
N SER A 351 -9.47 3.57 -10.52
CA SER A 351 -9.22 4.57 -11.56
C SER A 351 -9.41 5.99 -11.02
N PRO A 352 -9.00 7.02 -11.79
CA PRO A 352 -9.29 8.42 -11.48
C PRO A 352 -10.79 8.76 -11.45
N PHE A 353 -11.64 7.92 -12.04
CA PHE A 353 -13.08 8.14 -12.20
C PHE A 353 -13.91 7.33 -11.20
N ALA A 354 -13.29 6.38 -10.50
CA ALA A 354 -13.98 5.48 -9.58
C ALA A 354 -14.59 6.22 -8.39
N ASP A 355 -15.85 5.90 -8.06
CA ASP A 355 -16.51 6.38 -6.85
C ASP A 355 -15.89 5.74 -5.61
N GLN A 356 -15.14 6.54 -4.85
CA GLN A 356 -14.46 6.11 -3.63
C GLN A 356 -15.37 6.13 -2.38
N SER A 357 -16.66 6.41 -2.53
CA SER A 357 -17.63 6.35 -1.41
C SER A 357 -17.99 4.92 -1.03
N GLY A 358 -17.93 3.99 -1.98
CA GLY A 358 -18.27 2.58 -1.82
C GLY A 358 -17.15 1.62 -2.20
N ASP A 359 -17.37 0.34 -1.92
CA ASP A 359 -16.38 -0.72 -2.17
C ASP A 359 -16.08 -0.95 -3.65
N ALA A 360 -17.04 -0.69 -4.52
CA ALA A 360 -16.93 -0.90 -5.97
C ALA A 360 -15.85 -0.01 -6.62
N GLY A 361 -15.54 1.15 -6.04
CA GLY A 361 -14.52 2.07 -6.55
C GLY A 361 -13.08 1.63 -6.24
N PHE A 362 -12.89 0.52 -5.53
CA PHE A 362 -11.57 0.05 -5.13
C PHE A 362 -11.18 -1.26 -5.79
N THR A 363 -9.89 -1.41 -6.04
CA THR A 363 -9.21 -2.67 -6.31
C THR A 363 -8.27 -2.99 -5.15
N ARG A 364 -7.55 -4.12 -5.17
CA ARG A 364 -6.68 -4.51 -4.06
C ARG A 364 -5.36 -5.11 -4.52
N THR A 365 -4.33 -4.98 -3.69
CA THR A 365 -3.08 -5.70 -3.84
C THR A 365 -3.24 -7.19 -3.54
N PRO A 366 -2.29 -8.05 -3.94
CA PRO A 366 -2.07 -9.32 -3.26
C PRO A 366 -1.91 -9.08 -1.75
N SER A 367 -2.23 -10.12 -0.96
CA SER A 367 -2.00 -10.08 0.48
C SER A 367 -0.52 -10.24 0.82
N ASP A 368 -0.16 -9.75 1.99
CA ASP A 368 1.12 -9.99 2.65
C ASP A 368 0.88 -10.31 4.12
N ASP A 369 1.72 -11.14 4.72
CA ASP A 369 1.54 -11.62 6.08
C ASP A 369 2.81 -11.47 6.93
N ALA A 370 2.60 -11.55 8.25
CA ALA A 370 3.64 -11.75 9.26
C ALA A 370 3.06 -12.64 10.38
N CYS A 371 3.93 -13.31 11.13
CA CYS A 371 3.51 -14.31 12.09
C CYS A 371 4.12 -14.08 13.47
N ALA A 372 3.29 -14.21 14.52
CA ALA A 372 3.74 -14.17 15.90
C ALA A 372 3.84 -15.58 16.48
N TYR A 373 4.84 -15.80 17.31
CA TYR A 373 5.13 -17.06 17.97
C TYR A 373 5.17 -16.89 19.49
N THR A 374 5.04 -18.00 20.19
CA THR A 374 5.23 -18.07 21.64
C THR A 374 5.62 -19.49 22.02
N TRP A 375 6.26 -19.65 23.15
CA TRP A 375 6.91 -20.91 23.53
C TRP A 375 6.37 -21.46 24.84
N ASP A 376 6.66 -22.74 25.10
CA ASP A 376 6.37 -23.39 26.37
C ASP A 376 7.67 -23.59 27.15
N LEU A 377 7.68 -23.14 28.40
CA LEU A 377 8.74 -23.39 29.33
C LEU A 377 8.41 -24.59 30.22
N ALA A 378 9.23 -25.64 30.17
CA ALA A 378 9.09 -26.80 31.05
C ALA A 378 10.32 -26.94 31.95
N LEU A 379 10.11 -26.92 33.26
CA LEU A 379 11.14 -27.12 34.27
C LEU A 379 10.86 -28.38 35.07
N THR A 380 11.89 -29.12 35.45
CA THR A 380 11.79 -30.28 36.35
C THR A 380 12.69 -30.09 37.56
N LYS A 381 12.10 -30.07 38.73
CA LYS A 381 12.84 -30.10 40.00
C LYS A 381 13.24 -31.52 40.36
N ARG A 382 14.53 -31.74 40.63
CA ARG A 382 15.06 -33.04 41.01
C ARG A 382 15.84 -32.97 42.35
N GLY A 383 15.83 -34.06 43.07
CA GLY A 383 16.62 -34.22 44.30
C GLY A 383 18.06 -34.57 44.01
N SER A 384 18.97 -34.21 44.89
CA SER A 384 20.37 -34.60 44.83
C SER A 384 20.64 -36.06 45.23
N ASP A 385 19.62 -36.74 45.78
CA ASP A 385 19.62 -38.10 46.32
C ASP A 385 19.16 -39.16 45.33
N GLY A 386 19.60 -39.11 44.09
CA GLY A 386 19.24 -40.09 43.07
C GLY A 386 18.35 -39.53 41.95
N ASP A 387 18.42 -38.25 41.74
CA ASP A 387 17.74 -37.56 40.61
C ASP A 387 16.20 -37.72 40.58
N LYS A 388 15.60 -37.94 41.75
CA LYS A 388 14.18 -38.14 41.92
C LYS A 388 13.41 -36.85 41.66
N PRO A 389 12.31 -36.88 40.88
CA PRO A 389 11.43 -35.71 40.70
C PRO A 389 10.81 -35.28 42.05
N LEU A 390 10.74 -33.97 42.28
CA LEU A 390 10.29 -33.41 43.54
C LEU A 390 9.09 -32.48 43.37
N ALA A 391 7.96 -32.88 43.97
CA ALA A 391 6.74 -32.08 44.00
C ALA A 391 6.80 -30.98 45.08
N GLY A 392 6.08 -29.88 44.87
CA GLY A 392 5.86 -28.83 45.85
C GLY A 392 7.02 -27.84 46.04
N ALA A 393 7.99 -27.82 45.13
CA ALA A 393 8.93 -26.71 45.04
C ALA A 393 8.24 -25.44 44.55
N VAL A 394 8.41 -24.32 45.26
CA VAL A 394 7.92 -23.01 44.86
C VAL A 394 9.07 -22.24 44.21
N LEU A 395 8.88 -21.88 42.96
CA LEU A 395 9.88 -21.21 42.13
C LEU A 395 9.41 -19.81 41.75
N SER A 396 10.29 -18.84 41.76
CA SER A 396 10.18 -17.56 41.07
C SER A 396 10.96 -17.67 39.76
N ILE A 397 10.35 -17.33 38.67
CA ILE A 397 10.95 -17.29 37.33
C ILE A 397 10.90 -15.84 36.89
N ALA A 398 12.03 -15.17 36.78
CA ALA A 398 12.11 -13.76 36.46
C ALA A 398 12.73 -13.52 35.07
N ASP A 399 12.23 -12.50 34.34
CA ASP A 399 12.89 -11.96 33.17
C ASP A 399 13.97 -10.94 33.52
N ASP A 400 14.58 -10.35 32.51
CA ASP A 400 15.63 -9.33 32.64
C ASP A 400 15.10 -7.97 33.13
N ARG A 401 13.77 -7.76 33.08
CA ARG A 401 13.05 -6.57 33.60
C ARG A 401 12.65 -6.75 35.07
N GLY A 402 12.88 -7.92 35.64
CA GLY A 402 12.54 -8.25 37.04
C GLY A 402 11.04 -8.61 37.23
N ARG A 403 10.28 -8.77 36.17
CA ARG A 403 8.93 -9.32 36.22
C ARG A 403 8.99 -10.80 36.51
N THR A 404 8.00 -11.35 37.22
CA THR A 404 7.96 -12.80 37.49
C THR A 404 6.78 -13.48 36.80
N LEU A 405 7.05 -14.71 36.32
CA LEU A 405 6.11 -15.50 35.53
C LEU A 405 5.12 -16.21 36.45
N ALA A 406 3.82 -16.01 36.16
CA ALA A 406 2.70 -16.71 36.77
C ALA A 406 2.43 -18.07 36.09
N ALA A 407 1.69 -18.94 36.73
CA ALA A 407 1.38 -20.27 36.21
C ALA A 407 0.47 -20.26 34.96
N ASP A 408 -0.23 -19.17 34.70
CA ASP A 408 -1.07 -18.93 33.51
C ASP A 408 -0.31 -18.33 32.32
N GLY A 409 1.02 -18.12 32.45
CA GLY A 409 1.86 -17.54 31.40
C GLY A 409 1.93 -16.02 31.42
N THR A 410 1.25 -15.33 32.32
CA THR A 410 1.31 -13.87 32.45
C THR A 410 2.50 -13.42 33.29
N TRP A 411 2.97 -12.19 33.04
CA TRP A 411 4.06 -11.57 33.80
C TRP A 411 3.52 -10.63 34.88
N ASP A 412 3.93 -10.88 36.11
CA ASP A 412 3.67 -9.99 37.25
C ASP A 412 4.80 -8.93 37.36
N ALA A 413 4.46 -7.68 37.08
CA ALA A 413 5.37 -6.55 37.13
C ALA A 413 5.88 -6.24 38.55
N GLU A 414 5.19 -6.69 39.61
CA GLU A 414 5.58 -6.51 40.99
C GLU A 414 6.63 -7.54 41.45
N GLY A 415 6.91 -8.55 40.61
CA GLY A 415 7.91 -9.56 40.91
C GLY A 415 7.51 -10.55 42.02
N LYS A 416 6.21 -10.79 42.19
CA LYS A 416 5.64 -11.63 43.28
C LYS A 416 5.05 -12.96 42.79
N ALA A 417 4.82 -13.10 41.49
CA ALA A 417 4.26 -14.36 40.96
C ALA A 417 5.21 -15.52 41.16
N THR A 418 4.64 -16.70 41.40
CA THR A 418 5.37 -17.95 41.62
C THR A 418 4.71 -19.10 40.94
N VAL A 419 5.51 -20.12 40.61
CA VAL A 419 5.00 -21.40 40.09
C VAL A 419 5.38 -22.53 41.04
N THR A 420 4.60 -23.60 41.07
CA THR A 420 4.84 -24.73 41.97
C THR A 420 4.93 -26.03 41.19
N THR A 421 5.95 -26.85 41.45
CA THR A 421 6.12 -28.14 40.78
C THR A 421 5.05 -29.15 41.20
N GLY A 422 4.46 -29.86 40.19
CA GLY A 422 3.48 -30.90 40.36
C GLY A 422 4.05 -32.20 40.94
N GLU A 423 3.22 -33.22 41.03
CA GLU A 423 3.61 -34.55 41.59
C GLU A 423 4.74 -35.23 40.83
N ASP A 424 4.86 -34.97 39.55
CA ASP A 424 5.96 -35.41 38.69
C ASP A 424 7.22 -34.54 38.78
N GLY A 425 7.27 -33.57 39.71
CA GLY A 425 8.35 -32.62 39.88
C GLY A 425 8.43 -31.56 38.79
N ARG A 426 7.44 -31.48 37.87
CA ARG A 426 7.43 -30.56 36.72
C ARG A 426 6.56 -29.35 36.99
N VAL A 427 6.94 -28.27 36.34
CA VAL A 427 6.07 -27.12 36.04
C VAL A 427 6.21 -26.79 34.57
N THR A 428 5.08 -26.58 33.93
CA THR A 428 5.04 -26.10 32.54
C THR A 428 4.29 -24.77 32.55
N VAL A 429 4.87 -23.76 31.90
CA VAL A 429 4.24 -22.48 31.66
C VAL A 429 4.25 -22.27 30.18
N SER A 430 3.06 -22.02 29.64
CA SER A 430 2.84 -21.81 28.21
C SER A 430 2.74 -20.33 27.89
N GLY A 431 3.08 -19.95 26.66
CA GLY A 431 2.89 -18.59 26.19
C GLY A 431 3.98 -17.61 26.61
N VAL A 432 5.23 -18.08 26.69
CA VAL A 432 6.40 -17.25 27.05
C VAL A 432 7.19 -16.86 25.82
N ASP A 433 7.83 -15.70 25.90
CA ASP A 433 8.79 -15.20 24.93
C ASP A 433 10.12 -15.95 25.02
N SER A 434 10.93 -15.88 23.95
CA SER A 434 12.32 -16.33 24.00
C SER A 434 13.17 -15.35 24.82
N GLY A 435 14.26 -15.85 25.35
CA GLY A 435 15.16 -15.01 26.10
C GLY A 435 15.74 -15.71 27.35
N LYS A 436 16.48 -14.94 28.11
CA LYS A 436 17.12 -15.42 29.34
C LYS A 436 16.20 -15.20 30.53
N LEU A 437 15.91 -16.28 31.27
CA LEU A 437 15.12 -16.27 32.48
C LEU A 437 16.00 -16.65 33.67
N GLU A 438 15.70 -16.12 34.86
CA GLU A 438 16.31 -16.46 36.11
C GLU A 438 15.34 -17.19 37.02
N VAL A 439 15.72 -18.41 37.41
CA VAL A 439 14.91 -19.27 38.28
C VAL A 439 15.50 -19.27 39.70
N ARG A 440 14.69 -18.93 40.69
CA ARG A 440 15.03 -18.97 42.10
C ARG A 440 14.06 -19.87 42.83
N GLU A 441 14.56 -20.76 43.68
CA GLU A 441 13.72 -21.57 44.57
C GLU A 441 13.41 -20.81 45.86
N LEU A 442 12.16 -20.47 46.07
CA LEU A 442 11.69 -19.72 47.24
C LEU A 442 11.34 -20.66 48.39
N LYS A 443 10.87 -21.88 48.06
CA LYS A 443 10.55 -22.91 49.05
C LYS A 443 10.86 -24.29 48.47
N ALA A 444 11.67 -25.06 49.23
CA ALA A 444 11.96 -26.42 48.87
C ALA A 444 10.82 -27.38 49.21
N PRO A 445 10.74 -28.54 48.51
CA PRO A 445 9.87 -29.65 48.91
C PRO A 445 10.18 -30.19 50.33
N LYS A 446 9.21 -30.84 50.94
CA LYS A 446 9.39 -31.40 52.28
C LYS A 446 10.56 -32.40 52.32
N GLY A 447 11.47 -32.17 53.23
CA GLY A 447 12.66 -33.02 53.41
C GLY A 447 13.90 -32.60 52.61
N TYR A 448 13.81 -31.50 51.92
CA TYR A 448 14.92 -30.91 51.13
C TYR A 448 15.18 -29.48 51.54
N THR A 449 16.36 -28.98 51.23
CA THR A 449 16.74 -27.57 51.34
C THR A 449 16.66 -26.93 49.95
N ALA A 450 16.26 -25.66 49.90
CA ALA A 450 16.27 -24.90 48.66
C ALA A 450 17.70 -24.75 48.13
N PHE A 451 17.88 -24.75 46.82
CA PHE A 451 19.16 -24.38 46.24
C PHE A 451 19.42 -22.89 46.48
N GLU A 452 20.68 -22.55 46.74
CA GLU A 452 21.06 -21.18 46.93
C GLU A 452 21.30 -20.45 45.62
N GLY A 453 20.92 -19.15 45.57
CA GLY A 453 21.10 -18.28 44.42
C GLY A 453 20.05 -18.48 43.31
N THR A 454 20.42 -18.14 42.10
CA THR A 454 19.59 -18.24 40.89
C THR A 454 20.17 -19.23 39.88
N ARG A 455 19.32 -19.80 39.04
CA ARG A 455 19.70 -20.61 37.90
C ARG A 455 19.22 -19.91 36.63
N SER A 456 20.12 -19.73 35.67
CA SER A 456 19.76 -19.17 34.37
C SER A 456 19.22 -20.25 33.44
N VAL A 457 18.10 -19.98 32.81
CA VAL A 457 17.46 -20.79 31.78
C VAL A 457 17.29 -19.91 30.55
N THR A 458 17.52 -20.44 29.34
CA THR A 458 17.30 -19.73 28.11
C THR A 458 16.20 -20.44 27.33
N VAL A 459 15.09 -19.73 27.06
CA VAL A 459 14.09 -20.12 26.08
C VAL A 459 14.62 -19.71 24.73
N LYS A 460 14.69 -20.66 23.78
CA LYS A 460 15.24 -20.41 22.46
C LYS A 460 14.11 -20.44 21.41
N ALA A 461 14.11 -19.46 20.54
CA ALA A 461 13.26 -19.41 19.36
C ALA A 461 13.82 -20.34 18.25
N GLU A 462 13.90 -21.66 18.52
CA GLU A 462 14.46 -22.60 17.55
C GLU A 462 13.58 -22.72 16.29
N GLY A 463 14.19 -22.45 15.13
CA GLY A 463 13.51 -22.52 13.82
C GLY A 463 12.75 -21.24 13.45
N LEU A 464 12.80 -20.19 14.26
CA LEU A 464 12.35 -18.88 13.86
C LEU A 464 13.44 -18.26 12.99
N ASP A 465 13.17 -18.18 11.67
CA ASP A 465 14.05 -17.52 10.72
C ASP A 465 13.66 -16.04 10.73
N VAL A 466 14.52 -15.23 11.30
CA VAL A 466 14.36 -13.78 11.42
C VAL A 466 15.24 -13.13 10.35
N ASP A 467 14.79 -13.18 9.09
CA ASP A 467 15.42 -12.46 7.97
C ASP A 467 14.87 -11.03 7.81
#